data_25e3c609aa396d74850f9b1f850d3493
#
_entry.id   25e3c609aa396d74850f9b1f850d3493
#
_cell.length_a   1.000
_cell.length_b   1.000
_cell.length_c   1.000
_cell.angle_alpha   90.00
_cell.angle_beta   90.00
_cell.angle_gamma   90.00
#
_symmetry.space_group_name_H-M   'P 1'
#
loop_
_entity.id
_entity.type
_entity.pdbx_description
1 polymer ?
#
loop_
_entity_poly.entity_id
_entity_poly.type
_entity_poly.pdbx_seq_one_letter_code
_entity_poly.pdbx_strand_id
1 'polypeptide(L)'
;MTIALIAHDSKKELMVQFCTAYCRILSQHKLVATGTTGKLIAEATGLQVQRFLAGVQGGDQQIASRIACNEIDLLLFVRDPINAKPSEPNEMTLLRLCDVHNIPMATNIATAEVLIHGLERGDLDWRDIVHPQN
;
A
#
# COMPACT_ATOMS: atom_id res chain seq x y z
N MET A 1 0.73 -2.68 12.43
CA MET A 1 1.63 -2.67 11.26
C MET A 1 1.33 -1.48 10.37
N THR A 2 2.22 -1.15 9.46
CA THR A 2 2.05 -0.04 8.52
C THR A 2 1.83 -0.58 7.12
N ILE A 3 0.72 -0.19 6.49
CA ILE A 3 0.32 -0.63 5.16
C ILE A 3 0.38 0.58 4.21
N ALA A 4 1.08 0.43 3.10
CA ALA A 4 1.15 1.44 2.06
C ALA A 4 0.21 1.10 0.90
N LEU A 5 -0.50 2.09 0.40
CA LEU A 5 -1.55 1.94 -0.62
C LEU A 5 -1.24 2.87 -1.80
N ILE A 6 -1.02 2.27 -2.96
CA ILE A 6 -0.79 2.99 -4.22
C ILE A 6 -1.70 2.39 -5.28
N ALA A 7 -2.24 3.21 -6.16
CA ALA A 7 -3.01 2.74 -7.31
C ALA A 7 -2.77 3.65 -8.51
N HIS A 8 -2.61 3.06 -9.69
CA HIS A 8 -2.70 3.81 -10.94
C HIS A 8 -4.10 4.41 -11.11
N ASP A 9 -4.24 5.48 -11.89
CA ASP A 9 -5.49 6.22 -12.00
C ASP A 9 -6.67 5.32 -12.38
N SER A 10 -6.50 4.44 -13.35
CA SER A 10 -7.54 3.50 -13.79
C SER A 10 -7.91 2.45 -12.74
N LYS A 11 -7.13 2.30 -11.68
CA LYS A 11 -7.31 1.31 -10.62
C LYS A 11 -7.73 1.91 -9.27
N LYS A 12 -7.87 3.22 -9.19
CA LYS A 12 -8.22 3.88 -7.92
C LYS A 12 -9.58 3.46 -7.40
N GLU A 13 -10.58 3.32 -8.27
CA GLU A 13 -11.91 2.87 -7.87
C GLU A 13 -11.86 1.45 -7.29
N LEU A 14 -11.10 0.56 -7.92
CA LEU A 14 -10.92 -0.81 -7.46
C LEU A 14 -10.22 -0.84 -6.09
N MET A 15 -9.22 0.00 -5.89
CA MET A 15 -8.56 0.14 -4.59
C MET A 15 -9.54 0.62 -3.52
N VAL A 16 -10.39 1.60 -3.83
CA VAL A 16 -11.40 2.10 -2.90
C VAL A 16 -12.40 0.99 -2.54
N GLN A 17 -12.85 0.22 -3.51
CA GLN A 17 -13.74 -0.92 -3.27
C GLN A 17 -13.08 -1.96 -2.35
N PHE A 18 -11.83 -2.27 -2.59
CA PHE A 18 -11.06 -3.18 -1.74
C PHE A 18 -10.98 -2.65 -0.29
N CYS A 19 -10.61 -1.39 -0.13
CA CYS A 19 -10.49 -0.79 1.20
C CYS A 19 -11.85 -0.71 1.92
N THR A 20 -12.93 -0.53 1.18
CA THR A 20 -14.29 -0.56 1.74
C THR A 20 -14.64 -1.96 2.24
N ALA A 21 -14.36 -2.98 1.43
CA ALA A 21 -14.64 -4.37 1.79
C ALA A 21 -13.85 -4.83 3.02
N TYR A 22 -12.60 -4.38 3.15
CA TYR A 22 -11.70 -4.77 4.23
C TYR A 22 -11.44 -3.66 5.24
N CYS A 23 -12.36 -2.71 5.34
CA CYS A 23 -12.24 -1.54 6.21
C CYS A 23 -11.97 -1.93 7.66
N ARG A 24 -12.66 -2.95 8.16
CA ARG A 24 -12.51 -3.41 9.55
C ARG A 24 -11.08 -3.88 9.84
N ILE A 25 -10.48 -4.65 8.94
CA ILE A 25 -9.11 -5.14 9.10
C ILE A 25 -8.16 -3.96 9.01
N LEU A 26 -8.30 -3.11 7.99
CA LEU A 26 -7.44 -1.96 7.75
C LEU A 26 -7.47 -0.94 8.89
N SER A 27 -8.61 -0.78 9.57
CA SER A 27 -8.75 0.17 10.68
C SER A 27 -7.85 -0.16 11.88
N GLN A 28 -7.34 -1.37 11.96
CA GLN A 28 -6.46 -1.81 13.05
C GLN A 28 -4.98 -1.52 12.76
N HIS A 29 -4.67 -0.94 11.62
CA HIS A 29 -3.30 -0.70 11.18
C HIS A 29 -3.10 0.76 10.78
N LYS A 30 -1.83 1.15 10.74
CA LYS A 30 -1.44 2.47 10.24
C LYS A 30 -1.43 2.42 8.72
N LEU A 31 -2.11 3.37 8.08
CA LEU A 31 -2.22 3.44 6.63
C LEU A 31 -1.48 4.66 6.10
N VAL A 32 -0.69 4.46 5.06
CA VAL A 32 -0.06 5.53 4.28
C VAL A 32 -0.42 5.33 2.82
N ALA A 33 -0.57 6.41 2.07
CA ALA A 33 -0.95 6.32 0.66
C ALA A 33 -0.44 7.53 -0.11
N THR A 34 -0.31 7.39 -1.43
CA THR A 34 -0.14 8.55 -2.31
C THR A 34 -1.37 9.44 -2.24
N GLY A 35 -1.18 10.75 -2.46
CA GLY A 35 -2.16 11.76 -2.07
C GLY A 35 -3.57 11.56 -2.59
N THR A 36 -3.73 11.36 -3.91
CA THR A 36 -5.07 11.19 -4.51
C THR A 36 -5.72 9.88 -4.07
N THR A 37 -4.96 8.79 -4.06
CA THR A 37 -5.44 7.49 -3.58
C THR A 37 -5.88 7.56 -2.13
N GLY A 38 -5.06 8.16 -1.27
CA GLY A 38 -5.38 8.31 0.15
C GLY A 38 -6.62 9.15 0.40
N LYS A 39 -6.80 10.24 -0.38
CA LYS A 39 -7.98 11.07 -0.28
C LYS A 39 -9.25 10.29 -0.60
N LEU A 40 -9.25 9.56 -1.72
CA LEU A 40 -10.42 8.77 -2.14
C LEU A 40 -10.77 7.68 -1.12
N ILE A 41 -9.77 7.01 -0.57
CA ILE A 41 -9.98 5.97 0.45
C ILE A 41 -10.58 6.59 1.70
N ALA A 42 -10.02 7.68 2.21
CA ALA A 42 -10.49 8.33 3.41
C ALA A 42 -11.93 8.84 3.26
N GLU A 43 -12.27 9.43 2.11
CA GLU A 43 -13.62 9.91 1.83
C GLU A 43 -14.65 8.76 1.76
N ALA A 44 -14.28 7.64 1.17
CA ALA A 44 -15.21 6.52 0.98
C ALA A 44 -15.39 5.66 2.24
N THR A 45 -14.37 5.54 3.06
CA THR A 45 -14.32 4.56 4.16
C THR A 45 -14.29 5.18 5.55
N GLY A 46 -13.91 6.43 5.67
CA GLY A 46 -13.65 7.07 6.96
C GLY A 46 -12.35 6.63 7.63
N LEU A 47 -11.53 5.80 6.99
CA LEU A 47 -10.24 5.39 7.52
C LEU A 47 -9.30 6.60 7.62
N GLN A 48 -8.47 6.59 8.66
CA GLN A 48 -7.39 7.56 8.80
C GLN A 48 -6.21 7.12 7.96
N VAL A 49 -5.84 7.93 6.96
CA VAL A 49 -4.76 7.63 6.04
C VAL A 49 -3.78 8.80 6.02
N GLN A 50 -2.50 8.53 6.30
CA GLN A 50 -1.47 9.53 6.10
C GLN A 50 -1.23 9.66 4.59
N ARG A 51 -1.52 10.83 4.05
CA ARG A 51 -1.40 11.10 2.61
C ARG A 51 -0.07 11.76 2.31
N PHE A 52 0.66 11.19 1.37
CA PHE A 52 1.85 11.80 0.77
C PHE A 52 1.46 12.60 -0.46
N LEU A 53 2.43 13.05 -1.24
CA LEU A 53 2.16 13.70 -2.53
C LEU A 53 1.44 12.73 -3.47
N ALA A 54 0.71 13.26 -4.45
CA ALA A 54 0.18 12.45 -5.52
C ALA A 54 1.32 11.68 -6.23
N GLY A 55 1.02 10.48 -6.76
CA GLY A 55 2.04 9.66 -7.41
C GLY A 55 2.79 10.39 -8.51
N VAL A 56 2.08 11.17 -9.34
CA VAL A 56 2.67 11.98 -10.41
C VAL A 56 3.56 13.13 -9.89
N GLN A 57 3.47 13.45 -8.60
CA GLN A 57 4.25 14.50 -7.93
C GLN A 57 5.34 13.93 -7.01
N GLY A 58 5.58 12.63 -7.05
CA GLY A 58 6.63 11.98 -6.27
C GLY A 58 6.17 11.29 -4.99
N GLY A 59 4.87 11.06 -4.81
CA GLY A 59 4.34 10.35 -3.64
C GLY A 59 4.86 8.93 -3.51
N ASP A 60 5.05 8.24 -4.64
CA ASP A 60 5.65 6.91 -4.66
C ASP A 60 7.10 6.92 -4.18
N GLN A 61 7.85 7.98 -4.44
CA GLN A 61 9.22 8.14 -3.94
C GLN A 61 9.24 8.36 -2.42
N GLN A 62 8.24 9.04 -1.87
CA GLN A 62 8.09 9.19 -0.42
C GLN A 62 7.83 7.83 0.23
N ILE A 63 6.97 7.00 -0.38
CA ILE A 63 6.73 5.63 0.08
C ILE A 63 8.00 4.80 -0.05
N ALA A 64 8.74 4.92 -1.16
CA ALA A 64 10.01 4.22 -1.35
C ALA A 64 11.01 4.52 -0.24
N SER A 65 11.10 5.77 0.20
CA SER A 65 11.96 6.16 1.32
C SER A 65 11.57 5.46 2.62
N ARG A 66 10.28 5.30 2.88
CA ARG A 66 9.78 4.59 4.06
C ARG A 66 10.07 3.10 3.97
N ILE A 67 9.96 2.50 2.79
CA ILE A 67 10.33 1.10 2.55
C ILE A 67 11.82 0.91 2.77
N ALA A 68 12.66 1.81 2.26
CA ALA A 68 14.11 1.75 2.43
C ALA A 68 14.54 1.78 3.91
N CYS A 69 13.75 2.43 4.76
CA CYS A 69 13.96 2.45 6.21
C CYS A 69 13.25 1.30 6.93
N ASN A 70 12.67 0.35 6.20
CA ASN A 70 11.89 -0.77 6.73
C ASN A 70 10.73 -0.34 7.64
N GLU A 71 10.08 0.76 7.30
CA GLU A 71 8.96 1.31 8.07
C GLU A 71 7.60 0.86 7.53
N ILE A 72 7.56 0.12 6.42
CA ILE A 72 6.35 -0.41 5.80
C ILE A 72 6.35 -1.92 5.95
N ASP A 73 5.23 -2.50 6.34
CA ASP A 73 5.08 -3.94 6.55
C ASP A 73 4.34 -4.65 5.40
N LEU A 74 3.58 -3.91 4.63
CA LEU A 74 2.80 -4.46 3.52
C LEU A 74 2.58 -3.36 2.48
N LEU A 75 2.86 -3.65 1.22
CA LEU A 75 2.59 -2.72 0.12
C LEU A 75 1.52 -3.28 -0.81
N LEU A 76 0.44 -2.53 -0.97
CA LEU A 76 -0.61 -2.82 -1.94
C LEU A 76 -0.53 -1.76 -3.06
N PHE A 77 -0.04 -2.19 -4.21
CA PHE A 77 0.10 -1.33 -5.39
C PHE A 77 -0.74 -1.91 -6.51
N VAL A 78 -1.98 -1.44 -6.65
CA VAL A 78 -2.87 -1.91 -7.72
C VAL A 78 -2.48 -1.20 -9.01
N ARG A 79 -1.77 -1.92 -9.87
CA ARG A 79 -1.18 -1.37 -11.09
C ARG A 79 -2.05 -1.62 -12.31
N ASP A 80 -1.92 -0.74 -13.30
CA ASP A 80 -2.44 -0.92 -14.65
C ASP A 80 -1.27 -1.37 -15.54
N PRO A 81 -1.17 -2.65 -15.92
CA PRO A 81 -0.04 -3.13 -16.69
C PRO A 81 -0.09 -2.74 -18.17
N ILE A 82 -1.21 -2.20 -18.63
CA ILE A 82 -1.45 -1.96 -20.06
C ILE A 82 -1.45 -0.47 -20.39
N ASN A 83 -2.15 0.35 -19.61
CA ASN A 83 -2.45 1.75 -19.96
C ASN A 83 -1.87 2.77 -19.00
N ALA A 84 -1.00 2.38 -18.06
CA ALA A 84 -0.39 3.34 -17.15
C ALA A 84 0.44 4.35 -17.93
N LYS A 85 0.29 5.63 -17.58
CA LYS A 85 1.05 6.71 -18.19
C LYS A 85 2.48 6.74 -17.66
N PRO A 86 3.47 7.21 -18.44
CA PRO A 86 4.85 7.33 -17.95
C PRO A 86 5.00 8.20 -16.70
N SER A 87 4.09 9.16 -16.49
CA SER A 87 4.08 10.02 -15.31
C SER A 87 3.53 9.36 -14.05
N GLU A 88 2.86 8.22 -14.18
CA GLU A 88 2.31 7.49 -13.04
C GLU A 88 3.39 6.68 -12.31
N PRO A 89 3.18 6.33 -11.04
CA PRO A 89 4.16 5.55 -10.28
C PRO A 89 4.58 4.26 -10.99
N ASN A 90 5.88 3.96 -10.87
CA ASN A 90 6.46 2.74 -11.44
C ASN A 90 6.76 1.76 -10.31
N GLU A 91 6.31 0.52 -10.46
CA GLU A 91 6.44 -0.51 -9.45
C GLU A 91 7.84 -1.08 -9.28
N MET A 92 8.74 -0.91 -10.26
CA MET A 92 10.03 -1.62 -10.27
C MET A 92 10.92 -1.27 -9.08
N THR A 93 11.07 0.01 -8.78
CA THR A 93 11.88 0.45 -7.63
C THR A 93 11.26 -0.02 -6.31
N LEU A 94 9.95 0.07 -6.19
CA LEU A 94 9.23 -0.35 -5.00
C LEU A 94 9.34 -1.86 -4.78
N LEU A 95 9.21 -2.66 -5.84
CA LEU A 95 9.35 -4.11 -5.79
C LEU A 95 10.73 -4.50 -5.30
N ARG A 96 11.78 -3.88 -5.86
CA ARG A 96 13.16 -4.15 -5.46
C ARG A 96 13.38 -3.87 -3.97
N LEU A 97 12.90 -2.74 -3.48
CA LEU A 97 13.02 -2.37 -2.07
C LEU A 97 12.24 -3.33 -1.16
N CYS A 98 11.05 -3.74 -1.58
CA CYS A 98 10.27 -4.71 -0.84
C CYS A 98 11.01 -6.06 -0.74
N ASP A 99 11.62 -6.50 -1.84
CA ASP A 99 12.39 -7.75 -1.84
C ASP A 99 13.60 -7.66 -0.92
N VAL A 100 14.29 -6.52 -0.87
CA VAL A 100 15.43 -6.32 0.04
C VAL A 100 15.01 -6.48 1.51
N HIS A 101 13.83 -6.01 1.87
CA HIS A 101 13.35 -6.00 3.26
C HIS A 101 12.34 -7.10 3.57
N ASN A 102 12.08 -8.03 2.64
CA ASN A 102 11.06 -9.07 2.79
C ASN A 102 9.69 -8.50 3.15
N ILE A 103 9.28 -7.45 2.45
CA ILE A 103 7.97 -6.83 2.59
C ILE A 103 7.06 -7.43 1.51
N PRO A 104 5.92 -8.03 1.87
CA PRO A 104 5.01 -8.54 0.86
C PRO A 104 4.42 -7.39 0.03
N MET A 105 4.37 -7.59 -1.28
CA MET A 105 3.83 -6.61 -2.22
C MET A 105 2.78 -7.27 -3.12
N ALA A 106 1.59 -6.70 -3.15
CA ALA A 106 0.55 -7.07 -4.09
C ALA A 106 0.50 -6.05 -5.22
N THR A 107 0.45 -6.52 -6.47
CA THR A 107 0.32 -5.67 -7.66
C THR A 107 -1.07 -5.72 -8.28
N ASN A 108 -1.95 -6.56 -7.76
CA ASN A 108 -3.33 -6.73 -8.22
C ASN A 108 -4.21 -7.13 -7.03
N ILE A 109 -5.53 -7.07 -7.25
CA ILE A 109 -6.50 -7.31 -6.18
C ILE A 109 -6.49 -8.76 -5.69
N ALA A 110 -6.26 -9.73 -6.57
CA ALA A 110 -6.25 -11.13 -6.16
C ALA A 110 -5.14 -11.40 -5.13
N THR A 111 -3.94 -10.90 -5.39
CA THR A 111 -2.84 -11.00 -4.42
C THR A 111 -3.13 -10.20 -3.16
N ALA A 112 -3.71 -9.00 -3.32
CA ALA A 112 -4.06 -8.16 -2.17
C ALA A 112 -5.04 -8.86 -1.22
N GLU A 113 -6.02 -9.59 -1.76
CA GLU A 113 -6.97 -10.34 -0.94
C GLU A 113 -6.29 -11.44 -0.13
N VAL A 114 -5.39 -12.19 -0.77
CA VAL A 114 -4.63 -13.23 -0.06
C VAL A 114 -3.79 -12.61 1.07
N LEU A 115 -3.14 -11.49 0.80
CA LEU A 115 -2.27 -10.84 1.79
C LEU A 115 -3.07 -10.22 2.93
N ILE A 116 -4.24 -9.63 2.67
CA ILE A 116 -5.04 -9.03 3.73
C ILE A 116 -5.58 -10.11 4.69
N HIS A 117 -5.94 -11.27 4.19
CA HIS A 117 -6.33 -12.39 5.04
C HIS A 117 -5.16 -12.96 5.82
N GLY A 118 -3.97 -13.00 5.21
CA GLY A 118 -2.74 -13.38 5.92
C GLY A 118 -2.41 -12.42 7.05
N LEU A 119 -2.57 -11.13 6.80
CA LEU A 119 -2.38 -10.11 7.82
C LEU A 119 -3.33 -10.33 9.01
N GLU A 120 -4.60 -10.58 8.72
CA GLU A 120 -5.61 -10.83 9.76
C GLU A 120 -5.27 -12.07 10.61
N ARG A 121 -4.77 -13.13 9.98
CA ARG A 121 -4.38 -14.37 10.69
C ARG A 121 -3.08 -14.23 11.49
N GLY A 122 -2.34 -13.15 11.35
CA GLY A 122 -1.05 -12.98 12.01
C GLY A 122 0.14 -13.54 11.25
N ASP A 123 0.01 -13.82 9.95
CA ASP A 123 1.10 -14.39 9.14
C ASP A 123 2.30 -13.45 9.02
N LEU A 124 2.13 -12.16 9.29
CA LEU A 124 3.21 -11.16 9.26
C LEU A 124 3.70 -10.76 10.66
N ASP A 125 3.21 -11.37 11.72
CA ASP A 125 3.56 -10.98 13.09
C ASP A 125 5.06 -11.16 13.39
N TRP A 126 5.74 -12.05 12.66
CA TRP A 126 7.19 -12.23 12.77
C TRP A 126 7.95 -10.93 12.49
N ARG A 127 7.40 -10.02 11.69
CA ARG A 127 8.04 -8.74 11.39
C ARG A 127 8.20 -7.88 12.64
N ASP A 128 7.21 -7.89 13.52
CA ASP A 128 7.28 -7.16 14.79
C ASP A 128 8.33 -7.77 15.74
N ILE A 129 8.57 -9.07 15.64
CA ILE A 129 9.58 -9.76 16.44
C ILE A 129 10.99 -9.41 15.96
N VAL A 130 11.20 -9.44 14.63
CA VAL A 130 12.52 -9.18 14.02
C VAL A 130 12.82 -7.68 13.96
N HIS A 131 11.79 -6.86 13.77
CA HIS A 131 11.90 -5.40 13.66
C HIS A 131 10.90 -4.73 14.60
N PRO A 132 11.17 -4.71 15.92
CA PRO A 132 10.28 -4.07 16.88
C PRO A 132 10.05 -2.61 16.50
N GLN A 133 8.78 -2.20 16.41
CA GLN A 133 8.40 -0.80 16.19
C GLN A 133 8.07 -0.17 17.53
N ASN A 134 8.80 0.85 17.86
CA ASN A 134 8.61 1.61 19.09
C ASN A 134 7.61 2.75 18.89
#